data_aaea2c0053528494374d8db813bc03ea
#
_entry.id   aaea2c0053528494374d8db813bc03ea
#
_cell.length_a   1.000
_cell.length_b   1.000
_cell.length_c   1.000
_cell.angle_alpha   90.00
_cell.angle_beta   90.00
_cell.angle_gamma   90.00
#
_symmetry.space_group_name_H-M   'P 1'
#
loop_
_entity.id
_entity.type
_entity.pdbx_description
1 polymer ?
#
loop_
_entity_poly.entity_id
_entity_poly.type
_entity_poly.pdbx_seq_one_letter_code
_entity_poly.pdbx_strand_id
1 'polypeptide(L)'
;MICPVISLIFIMVYRSFRNGNANKPLSRNRPKGFFVNLYVTFYLLIGAVSSLNSQLLTGNIYAYIIILFGVAVIFPIKPKILLINLIGIHLVFVIGLFLIEQNRVSWIIKLINSTGVAVISFTIALAFYSFRKNDFFNKRKLSRNEESFRRLFNLSPNPLILIKPDNNEILLMNQQAVEYYQLHDKSTDGSFLFRNPIEKDDILARLKEQKSIKNIVMEHPITHTLRKWSMLHFELVDYLDDTCMLIGTTDITDIKKTEEELERHASYDILTGVRNRRSGIELLRKHVSGDKSGSGHESEEFILSFIDINDLKKVNDGLGHALGDDLIRTCCEVFNRHIDLHDVLFRHGGDEFIILFFKKKLEDAERIWDDIQRNFEAINSLKQKPFPISASHGLYHYKPGDVTTVEKILEIADKEMYKVKSLYKQQQNKKQEASFIS
;
A
#
# COMPACT_ATOMS: atom_id res chain seq x y z
N MET A 1 66.49 -16.54 16.07
CA MET A 1 65.36 -17.31 16.69
C MET A 1 64.42 -16.45 17.59
N ILE A 2 64.85 -15.30 18.11
CA ILE A 2 64.03 -14.49 19.05
C ILE A 2 62.84 -13.78 18.38
N CYS A 3 62.97 -13.25 17.17
CA CYS A 3 61.91 -12.51 16.46
C CYS A 3 60.65 -13.28 16.17
N PRO A 4 60.67 -14.57 15.69
CA PRO A 4 59.45 -15.33 15.45
C PRO A 4 58.67 -15.63 16.72
N VAL A 5 59.37 -15.89 17.83
CA VAL A 5 58.76 -16.19 19.13
C VAL A 5 58.02 -14.96 19.68
N ILE A 6 58.62 -13.78 19.60
CA ILE A 6 58.00 -12.53 20.04
C ILE A 6 56.80 -12.20 19.17
N SER A 7 56.85 -12.42 17.85
CA SER A 7 55.74 -12.24 16.92
C SER A 7 54.59 -13.23 17.25
N LEU A 8 54.88 -14.48 17.57
CA LEU A 8 53.88 -15.49 17.94
C LEU A 8 53.18 -15.11 19.25
N ILE A 9 53.94 -14.69 20.26
CA ILE A 9 53.36 -14.24 21.54
C ILE A 9 52.48 -13.01 21.31
N PHE A 10 52.91 -12.03 20.48
CA PHE A 10 52.08 -10.88 20.19
C PHE A 10 50.81 -11.25 19.46
N ILE A 11 50.83 -12.16 18.47
CA ILE A 11 49.66 -12.63 17.74
C ILE A 11 48.71 -13.38 18.72
N MET A 12 49.21 -14.15 19.63
CA MET A 12 48.40 -14.82 20.66
C MET A 12 47.74 -13.83 21.61
N VAL A 13 48.47 -12.85 22.11
CA VAL A 13 47.95 -11.78 22.97
C VAL A 13 46.95 -10.92 22.21
N TYR A 14 47.24 -10.54 20.98
CA TYR A 14 46.34 -9.77 20.13
C TYR A 14 45.01 -10.56 19.82
N ARG A 15 45.10 -11.86 19.50
CA ARG A 15 43.96 -12.74 19.32
C ARG A 15 43.12 -12.88 20.58
N SER A 16 43.75 -13.06 21.74
CA SER A 16 43.06 -13.16 23.04
C SER A 16 42.30 -11.85 23.34
N PHE A 17 42.89 -10.73 23.12
CA PHE A 17 42.22 -9.40 23.27
C PHE A 17 41.09 -9.17 22.24
N ARG A 18 41.20 -9.72 21.03
CA ARG A 18 40.15 -9.63 20.00
C ARG A 18 38.94 -10.43 20.35
N ASN A 19 39.13 -11.67 20.83
CA ASN A 19 38.03 -12.61 21.13
C ASN A 19 37.30 -12.29 22.45
N GLY A 20 37.97 -11.65 23.42
CA GLY A 20 37.36 -11.30 24.70
C GLY A 20 36.44 -10.08 24.72
N ASN A 21 36.25 -9.36 23.60
CA ASN A 21 35.54 -8.08 23.56
C ASN A 21 34.56 -7.91 22.39
N ALA A 22 33.99 -8.99 21.87
CA ALA A 22 32.99 -8.93 20.80
C ALA A 22 31.68 -8.19 21.21
N ASN A 23 31.41 -8.05 22.52
CA ASN A 23 30.13 -7.58 23.05
C ASN A 23 30.19 -6.29 23.91
N LYS A 24 31.24 -5.44 23.81
CA LYS A 24 31.29 -4.18 24.58
C LYS A 24 31.41 -2.94 23.69
N PRO A 25 30.69 -1.83 24.05
CA PRO A 25 30.65 -0.62 23.22
C PRO A 25 31.99 0.11 23.13
N LEU A 26 32.19 0.76 22.00
CA LEU A 26 33.40 1.36 21.42
C LEU A 26 34.10 2.48 22.23
N SER A 27 33.72 2.82 23.43
CA SER A 27 34.23 3.97 24.16
C SER A 27 35.59 3.76 24.91
N ARG A 28 36.21 2.56 24.83
CA ARG A 28 37.44 2.25 25.60
C ARG A 28 38.59 1.70 24.75
N ASN A 29 38.85 2.28 23.56
CA ASN A 29 39.91 1.80 22.64
C ASN A 29 41.32 2.41 22.85
N ARG A 30 41.58 3.16 23.93
CA ARG A 30 42.89 3.72 24.20
C ARG A 30 44.01 2.67 24.46
N PRO A 31 43.81 1.57 25.21
CA PRO A 31 44.89 0.63 25.46
C PRO A 31 45.34 -0.16 24.23
N LYS A 32 44.45 -0.50 23.29
CA LYS A 32 44.81 -1.31 22.11
C LYS A 32 45.82 -0.62 21.18
N GLY A 33 45.65 0.66 20.91
CA GLY A 33 46.57 1.46 20.08
C GLY A 33 47.93 1.61 20.74
N PHE A 34 47.99 1.75 22.06
CA PHE A 34 49.22 1.86 22.82
C PHE A 34 50.10 0.59 22.71
N PHE A 35 49.52 -0.57 22.94
CA PHE A 35 50.24 -1.86 22.85
C PHE A 35 50.74 -2.14 21.43
N VAL A 36 49.96 -1.85 20.38
CA VAL A 36 50.41 -1.99 19.00
C VAL A 36 51.58 -1.06 18.71
N ASN A 37 51.53 0.20 19.16
CA ASN A 37 52.62 1.14 18.97
C ASN A 37 53.89 0.72 19.73
N LEU A 38 53.75 0.29 20.98
CA LEU A 38 54.88 -0.19 21.79
C LEU A 38 55.55 -1.41 21.12
N TYR A 39 54.75 -2.36 20.63
CA TYR A 39 55.26 -3.53 19.91
C TYR A 39 56.01 -3.12 18.64
N VAL A 40 55.47 -2.23 17.82
CA VAL A 40 56.09 -1.79 16.59
C VAL A 40 57.38 -1.05 16.88
N THR A 41 57.40 -0.17 17.90
CA THR A 41 58.63 0.53 18.32
C THR A 41 59.69 -0.47 18.73
N PHE A 42 59.34 -1.47 19.55
CA PHE A 42 60.25 -2.51 19.97
C PHE A 42 60.75 -3.40 18.81
N TYR A 43 59.86 -3.73 17.86
CA TYR A 43 60.19 -4.54 16.68
C TYR A 43 61.13 -3.80 15.72
N LEU A 44 60.95 -2.47 15.50
CA LEU A 44 61.85 -1.63 14.75
C LEU A 44 63.22 -1.49 15.43
N LEU A 45 63.25 -1.38 16.77
CA LEU A 45 64.47 -1.32 17.54
C LEU A 45 65.29 -2.63 17.45
N ILE A 46 64.64 -3.76 17.56
CA ILE A 46 65.26 -5.08 17.37
C ILE A 46 65.87 -5.17 15.95
N GLY A 47 65.15 -4.70 14.95
CA GLY A 47 65.63 -4.65 13.57
C GLY A 47 66.90 -3.82 13.41
N ALA A 48 66.91 -2.63 14.02
CA ALA A 48 68.09 -1.77 14.03
C ALA A 48 69.27 -2.40 14.72
N VAL A 49 69.11 -2.91 15.94
CA VAL A 49 70.16 -3.57 16.71
C VAL A 49 70.66 -4.85 16.01
N SER A 50 69.77 -5.68 15.49
CA SER A 50 70.11 -6.89 14.75
C SER A 50 70.92 -6.58 13.49
N SER A 51 70.57 -5.49 12.81
CA SER A 51 71.30 -5.05 11.61
C SER A 51 72.67 -4.47 11.94
N LEU A 52 72.77 -3.72 13.04
CA LEU A 52 74.12 -3.23 13.52
C LEU A 52 75.02 -4.42 13.93
N ASN A 53 74.45 -5.46 14.58
CA ASN A 53 75.22 -6.66 14.89
C ASN A 53 75.61 -7.44 13.62
N SER A 54 74.68 -7.56 12.64
CA SER A 54 75.05 -8.13 11.33
C SER A 54 76.06 -7.38 10.57
N GLN A 55 76.16 -6.05 10.75
CA GLN A 55 77.13 -5.20 10.16
C GLN A 55 78.60 -5.60 10.65
N LEU A 56 78.75 -5.93 11.92
CA LEU A 56 79.98 -6.41 12.48
C LEU A 56 80.45 -7.79 11.92
N LEU A 57 79.50 -8.64 11.53
CA LEU A 57 79.75 -9.99 11.07
C LEU A 57 79.84 -10.15 9.56
N THR A 58 78.89 -9.51 8.81
CA THR A 58 78.67 -9.73 7.38
C THR A 58 78.75 -8.45 6.52
N GLY A 59 78.84 -7.29 7.15
CA GLY A 59 78.92 -6.01 6.45
C GLY A 59 77.62 -5.53 5.83
N ASN A 60 76.43 -6.12 6.17
CA ASN A 60 75.13 -5.81 5.54
C ASN A 60 74.09 -5.24 6.52
N ILE A 61 73.06 -4.58 5.99
CA ILE A 61 72.00 -3.92 6.74
C ILE A 61 70.58 -4.49 6.41
N TYR A 62 70.50 -5.67 5.81
CA TYR A 62 69.26 -6.23 5.29
C TYR A 62 68.18 -6.45 6.33
N ALA A 63 68.53 -6.84 7.56
CA ALA A 63 67.55 -7.07 8.63
C ALA A 63 66.74 -5.80 8.93
N TYR A 64 67.37 -4.62 8.96
CA TYR A 64 66.66 -3.36 9.18
C TYR A 64 65.73 -3.02 8.03
N ILE A 65 66.20 -3.20 6.78
CA ILE A 65 65.40 -2.96 5.57
C ILE A 65 64.12 -3.81 5.55
N ILE A 66 64.23 -5.13 5.79
CA ILE A 66 63.11 -6.05 5.77
C ILE A 66 62.09 -5.69 6.84
N ILE A 67 62.55 -5.32 8.04
CA ILE A 67 61.65 -4.96 9.14
C ILE A 67 60.91 -3.66 8.87
N LEU A 68 61.58 -2.65 8.28
CA LEU A 68 60.93 -1.41 7.88
C LEU A 68 59.78 -1.64 6.92
N PHE A 69 59.97 -2.44 5.86
CA PHE A 69 58.93 -2.80 4.92
C PHE A 69 57.81 -3.62 5.58
N GLY A 70 58.16 -4.62 6.41
CA GLY A 70 57.22 -5.43 7.11
C GLY A 70 56.29 -4.62 8.01
N VAL A 71 56.82 -3.67 8.75
CA VAL A 71 56.03 -2.77 9.60
C VAL A 71 55.12 -1.88 8.79
N ALA A 72 55.60 -1.33 7.65
CA ALA A 72 54.81 -0.46 6.79
C ALA A 72 53.57 -1.12 6.23
N VAL A 73 53.65 -2.40 5.87
CA VAL A 73 52.54 -3.16 5.24
C VAL A 73 51.59 -3.80 6.27
N ILE A 74 52.15 -4.38 7.33
CA ILE A 74 51.37 -5.24 8.25
C ILE A 74 50.58 -4.40 9.26
N PHE A 75 51.17 -3.35 9.83
CA PHE A 75 50.59 -2.67 10.99
C PHE A 75 49.83 -1.40 10.63
N PRO A 76 48.52 -1.32 10.98
CA PRO A 76 47.69 -0.13 10.73
C PRO A 76 47.92 0.96 11.79
N ILE A 77 49.10 1.54 11.81
CA ILE A 77 49.50 2.59 12.76
C ILE A 77 49.13 3.97 12.18
N LYS A 78 48.77 4.88 13.07
CA LYS A 78 48.53 6.28 12.67
C LYS A 78 49.83 6.87 12.10
N PRO A 79 49.79 7.49 10.91
CA PRO A 79 50.99 7.97 10.23
C PRO A 79 51.91 8.85 11.08
N LYS A 80 51.32 9.75 11.89
CA LYS A 80 52.08 10.62 12.80
C LYS A 80 52.91 9.84 13.82
N ILE A 81 52.37 8.76 14.38
CA ILE A 81 53.08 7.95 15.39
C ILE A 81 54.14 7.10 14.70
N LEU A 82 53.84 6.54 13.53
CA LEU A 82 54.81 5.78 12.75
C LEU A 82 56.03 6.68 12.34
N LEU A 83 55.77 7.91 11.93
CA LEU A 83 56.83 8.87 11.56
C LEU A 83 57.76 9.16 12.75
N ILE A 84 57.18 9.40 13.93
CA ILE A 84 57.98 9.67 15.15
C ILE A 84 58.86 8.44 15.47
N ASN A 85 58.31 7.23 15.42
CA ASN A 85 59.03 5.99 15.66
C ASN A 85 60.17 5.77 14.63
N LEU A 86 59.83 5.97 13.34
CA LEU A 86 60.77 5.85 12.25
C LEU A 86 61.97 6.82 12.41
N ILE A 87 61.70 8.09 12.64
CA ILE A 87 62.77 9.12 12.82
C ILE A 87 63.62 8.75 14.02
N GLY A 88 63.04 8.45 15.19
CA GLY A 88 63.78 8.15 16.41
C GLY A 88 64.68 6.91 16.26
N ILE A 89 64.13 5.81 15.72
CA ILE A 89 64.87 4.55 15.57
C ILE A 89 65.90 4.63 14.44
N HIS A 90 65.54 5.32 13.33
CA HIS A 90 66.51 5.55 12.25
C HIS A 90 67.76 6.39 12.71
N LEU A 91 67.50 7.40 13.54
CA LEU A 91 68.53 8.17 14.14
C LEU A 91 69.50 7.30 14.99
N VAL A 92 68.93 6.45 15.85
CA VAL A 92 69.68 5.46 16.66
C VAL A 92 70.51 4.53 15.74
N PHE A 93 69.85 4.04 14.65
CA PHE A 93 70.53 3.16 13.67
C PHE A 93 71.69 3.86 12.98
N VAL A 94 71.51 5.11 12.51
CA VAL A 94 72.56 5.90 11.82
C VAL A 94 73.76 6.23 12.75
N ILE A 95 73.46 6.58 14.03
CA ILE A 95 74.55 6.82 15.02
C ILE A 95 75.30 5.48 15.27
N GLY A 96 74.64 4.37 15.45
CA GLY A 96 75.26 3.06 15.62
C GLY A 96 76.11 2.66 14.40
N LEU A 97 75.58 2.90 13.17
CA LEU A 97 76.31 2.64 11.95
C LEU A 97 77.59 3.50 11.83
N PHE A 98 77.51 4.78 12.24
CA PHE A 98 78.69 5.70 12.26
C PHE A 98 79.79 5.23 13.21
N LEU A 99 79.44 4.66 14.35
CA LEU A 99 80.34 4.14 15.34
C LEU A 99 81.03 2.82 14.92
N ILE A 100 80.35 2.00 14.09
CA ILE A 100 80.85 0.69 13.68
C ILE A 100 81.61 0.71 12.34
N GLU A 101 81.14 1.49 11.37
CA GLU A 101 81.65 1.47 9.99
C GLU A 101 82.82 2.47 9.84
N GLN A 102 84.01 1.97 9.68
CA GLN A 102 85.19 2.76 9.54
C GLN A 102 85.43 3.29 8.11
N ASN A 103 84.90 2.63 7.08
CA ASN A 103 85.05 3.04 5.71
C ASN A 103 83.99 4.10 5.36
N ARG A 104 84.42 5.32 5.12
CA ARG A 104 83.58 6.49 4.80
C ARG A 104 82.70 6.25 3.58
N VAL A 105 83.17 5.61 2.53
CA VAL A 105 82.36 5.35 1.31
C VAL A 105 81.26 4.33 1.61
N SER A 106 81.59 3.23 2.28
CA SER A 106 80.62 2.23 2.71
C SER A 106 79.57 2.83 3.64
N TRP A 107 79.96 3.68 4.59
CA TRP A 107 79.02 4.36 5.49
C TRP A 107 78.05 5.26 4.73
N ILE A 108 78.49 6.07 3.78
CA ILE A 108 77.65 6.95 2.97
C ILE A 108 76.65 6.13 2.16
N ILE A 109 77.06 5.04 1.49
CA ILE A 109 76.14 4.16 0.71
C ILE A 109 75.08 3.57 1.62
N LYS A 110 75.43 3.05 2.79
CA LYS A 110 74.50 2.47 3.74
C LYS A 110 73.51 3.49 4.34
N LEU A 111 74.04 4.73 4.59
CA LEU A 111 73.21 5.84 5.02
C LEU A 111 72.10 6.20 3.97
N ILE A 112 72.54 6.36 2.71
CA ILE A 112 71.65 6.69 1.62
C ILE A 112 70.60 5.58 1.45
N ASN A 113 71.01 4.32 1.40
CA ASN A 113 70.09 3.17 1.23
C ASN A 113 69.12 3.03 2.41
N SER A 114 69.60 3.11 3.66
CA SER A 114 68.75 2.99 4.83
C SER A 114 67.71 4.14 4.94
N THR A 115 68.13 5.37 4.64
CA THR A 115 67.29 6.55 4.64
C THR A 115 66.25 6.47 3.50
N GLY A 116 66.69 6.10 2.28
CA GLY A 116 65.79 5.88 1.13
C GLY A 116 64.71 4.85 1.42
N VAL A 117 65.12 3.71 2.02
CA VAL A 117 64.16 2.66 2.44
C VAL A 117 63.22 3.15 3.54
N ALA A 118 63.67 3.93 4.50
CA ALA A 118 62.80 4.48 5.54
C ALA A 118 61.74 5.44 4.95
N VAL A 119 62.10 6.29 3.99
CA VAL A 119 61.20 7.17 3.27
C VAL A 119 60.15 6.35 2.45
N ILE A 120 60.63 5.38 1.68
CA ILE A 120 59.75 4.51 0.88
C ILE A 120 58.80 3.75 1.79
N SER A 121 59.29 3.16 2.89
CA SER A 121 58.44 2.44 3.85
C SER A 121 57.36 3.33 4.47
N PHE A 122 57.69 4.56 4.80
CA PHE A 122 56.72 5.54 5.29
C PHE A 122 55.65 5.87 4.25
N THR A 123 56.04 6.09 2.99
CA THR A 123 55.12 6.37 1.89
C THR A 123 54.17 5.21 1.65
N ILE A 124 54.69 3.97 1.67
CA ILE A 124 53.87 2.75 1.58
C ILE A 124 52.88 2.66 2.74
N ALA A 125 53.33 2.92 3.97
CA ALA A 125 52.47 2.89 5.14
C ALA A 125 51.35 3.95 5.07
N LEU A 126 51.61 5.15 4.55
CA LEU A 126 50.60 6.18 4.29
C LEU A 126 49.54 5.69 3.31
N ALA A 127 49.96 5.10 2.19
CA ALA A 127 49.07 4.59 1.17
C ALA A 127 48.17 3.48 1.74
N PHE A 128 48.75 2.50 2.43
CA PHE A 128 47.96 1.41 3.07
C PHE A 128 47.06 1.92 4.17
N TYR A 129 47.48 2.88 4.98
CA TYR A 129 46.63 3.47 6.00
C TYR A 129 45.42 4.18 5.38
N SER A 130 45.62 4.98 4.33
CA SER A 130 44.53 5.68 3.61
C SER A 130 43.58 4.70 2.96
N PHE A 131 44.09 3.66 2.29
CA PHE A 131 43.28 2.62 1.68
C PHE A 131 42.39 1.90 2.70
N ARG A 132 42.99 1.39 3.80
CA ARG A 132 42.25 0.71 4.86
C ARG A 132 41.19 1.61 5.54
N LYS A 133 41.56 2.88 5.74
CA LYS A 133 40.64 3.88 6.29
C LYS A 133 39.42 4.08 5.37
N ASN A 134 39.64 4.27 4.08
CA ASN A 134 38.56 4.46 3.10
C ASN A 134 37.70 3.21 2.97
N ASP A 135 38.28 2.01 2.90
CA ASP A 135 37.55 0.74 2.85
C ASP A 135 36.66 0.57 4.09
N PHE A 136 37.18 0.87 5.29
CA PHE A 136 36.37 0.81 6.51
C PHE A 136 35.20 1.80 6.49
N PHE A 137 35.45 3.05 6.06
CA PHE A 137 34.35 4.05 5.97
C PHE A 137 33.32 3.69 4.92
N ASN A 138 33.77 3.18 3.76
CA ASN A 138 32.85 2.77 2.69
C ASN A 138 31.97 1.60 3.13
N LYS A 139 32.56 0.57 3.74
CA LYS A 139 31.80 -0.57 4.30
C LYS A 139 30.79 -0.13 5.36
N ARG A 140 31.19 0.78 6.24
CA ARG A 140 30.29 1.30 7.28
C ARG A 140 29.18 2.17 6.70
N LYS A 141 29.48 2.98 5.67
CA LYS A 141 28.48 3.79 4.96
C LYS A 141 27.46 2.89 4.25
N LEU A 142 27.95 1.87 3.55
CA LEU A 142 27.09 0.90 2.86
C LEU A 142 26.14 0.19 3.84
N SER A 143 26.67 -0.36 4.94
CA SER A 143 25.86 -1.03 5.97
C SER A 143 24.80 -0.10 6.60
N ARG A 144 25.16 1.18 6.85
CA ARG A 144 24.19 2.16 7.36
C ARG A 144 23.12 2.51 6.34
N ASN A 145 23.50 2.64 5.08
CA ASN A 145 22.54 2.93 4.01
C ASN A 145 21.55 1.77 3.86
N GLU A 146 22.04 0.52 3.88
CA GLU A 146 21.20 -0.67 3.82
C GLU A 146 20.23 -0.73 5.02
N GLU A 147 20.73 -0.51 6.24
CA GLU A 147 19.87 -0.49 7.44
C GLU A 147 18.81 0.62 7.38
N SER A 148 19.21 1.82 6.90
CA SER A 148 18.28 2.95 6.75
C SER A 148 17.23 2.67 5.68
N PHE A 149 17.62 2.08 4.54
CA PHE A 149 16.68 1.67 3.50
C PHE A 149 15.67 0.65 4.03
N ARG A 150 16.14 -0.42 4.70
CA ARG A 150 15.24 -1.43 5.29
C ARG A 150 14.28 -0.83 6.31
N ARG A 151 14.74 0.12 7.13
CA ARG A 151 13.88 0.82 8.09
C ARG A 151 12.81 1.65 7.38
N LEU A 152 13.19 2.47 6.40
CA LEU A 152 12.24 3.30 5.64
C LEU A 152 11.23 2.44 4.87
N PHE A 153 11.67 1.35 4.25
CA PHE A 153 10.81 0.42 3.54
C PHE A 153 9.77 -0.22 4.47
N ASN A 154 10.18 -0.63 5.69
CA ASN A 154 9.28 -1.21 6.68
C ASN A 154 8.42 -0.18 7.43
N LEU A 155 8.82 1.08 7.50
CA LEU A 155 8.02 2.15 8.10
C LEU A 155 6.95 2.70 7.17
N SER A 156 6.97 2.35 5.88
CA SER A 156 5.90 2.73 4.94
C SER A 156 4.55 2.22 5.46
N PRO A 157 3.53 3.08 5.57
CA PRO A 157 2.19 2.66 5.97
C PRO A 157 1.49 1.82 4.89
N ASN A 158 1.98 1.89 3.65
CA ASN A 158 1.43 1.14 2.53
C ASN A 158 2.18 -0.18 2.33
N PRO A 159 1.48 -1.26 1.96
CA PRO A 159 2.08 -2.48 1.46
C PRO A 159 3.01 -2.21 0.28
N LEU A 160 4.27 -2.64 0.39
CA LEU A 160 5.28 -2.51 -0.66
C LEU A 160 5.88 -3.89 -0.96
N ILE A 161 5.91 -4.24 -2.23
CA ILE A 161 6.48 -5.49 -2.72
C ILE A 161 7.40 -5.19 -3.90
N LEU A 162 8.60 -5.74 -3.89
CA LEU A 162 9.55 -5.68 -4.99
C LEU A 162 9.66 -7.06 -5.62
N ILE A 163 9.39 -7.17 -6.91
CA ILE A 163 9.45 -8.45 -7.65
C ILE A 163 10.37 -8.37 -8.86
N LYS A 164 10.84 -9.53 -9.31
CA LYS A 164 11.43 -9.68 -10.65
C LYS A 164 10.31 -9.77 -11.68
N PRO A 165 10.32 -8.92 -12.73
CA PRO A 165 9.26 -8.93 -13.76
C PRO A 165 9.15 -10.25 -14.51
N ASP A 166 10.27 -10.96 -14.72
CA ASP A 166 10.33 -12.14 -15.57
C ASP A 166 9.60 -13.35 -14.98
N ASN A 167 9.81 -13.60 -13.69
CA ASN A 167 9.34 -14.83 -13.02
C ASN A 167 8.42 -14.56 -11.80
N ASN A 168 8.05 -13.31 -11.52
CA ASN A 168 7.27 -12.87 -10.35
C ASN A 168 7.92 -13.18 -8.99
N GLU A 169 9.21 -13.47 -8.96
CA GLU A 169 9.92 -13.73 -7.72
C GLU A 169 9.91 -12.50 -6.81
N ILE A 170 9.40 -12.65 -5.61
CA ILE A 170 9.41 -11.59 -4.59
C ILE A 170 10.83 -11.47 -4.02
N LEU A 171 11.45 -10.31 -4.23
CA LEU A 171 12.77 -9.99 -3.70
C LEU A 171 12.69 -9.34 -2.32
N LEU A 172 11.74 -8.43 -2.15
CA LEU A 172 11.49 -7.72 -0.90
C LEU A 172 10.00 -7.51 -0.70
N MET A 173 9.57 -7.58 0.55
CA MET A 173 8.25 -7.14 0.99
C MET A 173 8.39 -6.46 2.35
N ASN A 174 7.59 -5.42 2.59
CA ASN A 174 7.55 -4.80 3.90
C ASN A 174 6.52 -5.48 4.82
N GLN A 175 6.56 -5.13 6.10
CA GLN A 175 5.65 -5.70 7.10
C GLN A 175 4.18 -5.47 6.74
N GLN A 176 3.84 -4.30 6.18
CA GLN A 176 2.48 -3.98 5.76
C GLN A 176 1.99 -4.86 4.61
N ALA A 177 2.87 -5.26 3.68
CA ALA A 177 2.52 -6.19 2.61
C ALA A 177 2.23 -7.59 3.16
N VAL A 178 3.04 -8.07 4.10
CA VAL A 178 2.83 -9.35 4.78
C VAL A 178 1.45 -9.40 5.45
N GLU A 179 1.11 -8.35 6.20
CA GLU A 179 -0.18 -8.24 6.91
C GLU A 179 -1.37 -8.08 5.96
N TYR A 180 -1.23 -7.21 4.96
CA TYR A 180 -2.30 -6.90 4.01
C TYR A 180 -2.71 -8.10 3.17
N TYR A 181 -1.72 -8.79 2.59
CA TYR A 181 -1.94 -9.95 1.72
C TYR A 181 -1.98 -11.29 2.49
N GLN A 182 -1.82 -11.26 3.83
CA GLN A 182 -1.75 -12.45 4.69
C GLN A 182 -0.69 -13.47 4.23
N LEU A 183 0.47 -12.94 3.81
CA LEU A 183 1.57 -13.73 3.31
C LEU A 183 2.39 -14.31 4.46
N HIS A 184 3.09 -15.41 4.19
CA HIS A 184 4.14 -15.91 5.09
C HIS A 184 5.46 -15.24 4.73
N ASP A 185 6.36 -15.06 5.70
CA ASP A 185 7.71 -14.45 5.51
C ASP A 185 8.56 -15.11 4.40
N LYS A 186 8.18 -16.29 3.94
CA LYS A 186 8.86 -17.07 2.89
C LYS A 186 8.08 -17.14 1.57
N SER A 187 7.04 -16.32 1.39
CA SER A 187 6.35 -16.24 0.10
C SER A 187 7.32 -15.71 -0.96
N THR A 188 7.55 -16.48 -2.01
CA THR A 188 8.49 -16.14 -3.10
C THR A 188 7.81 -15.82 -4.40
N ASP A 189 6.52 -16.10 -4.55
CA ASP A 189 5.75 -15.90 -5.78
C ASP A 189 4.78 -14.73 -5.63
N GLY A 190 4.93 -13.71 -6.48
CA GLY A 190 4.10 -12.51 -6.56
C GLY A 190 3.00 -12.57 -7.61
N SER A 191 2.69 -13.73 -8.18
CA SER A 191 1.66 -13.89 -9.23
C SER A 191 0.27 -13.39 -8.79
N PHE A 192 -0.04 -13.47 -7.50
CA PHE A 192 -1.31 -12.99 -6.92
C PHE A 192 -1.55 -11.48 -7.07
N LEU A 193 -0.50 -10.71 -7.40
CA LEU A 193 -0.60 -9.26 -7.63
C LEU A 193 -1.26 -8.91 -8.97
N PHE A 194 -1.49 -9.90 -9.83
CA PHE A 194 -2.09 -9.74 -11.15
C PHE A 194 -3.32 -10.65 -11.25
N ARG A 195 -4.37 -10.21 -11.95
CA ARG A 195 -5.57 -11.04 -12.19
C ARG A 195 -5.26 -12.24 -13.09
N ASN A 196 -4.40 -12.01 -14.08
CA ASN A 196 -4.00 -13.00 -15.05
C ASN A 196 -2.67 -12.60 -15.75
N PRO A 197 -2.01 -13.50 -16.48
CA PRO A 197 -0.77 -13.20 -17.21
C PRO A 197 -0.90 -12.08 -18.24
N ILE A 198 -2.05 -11.95 -18.93
CA ILE A 198 -2.28 -10.94 -19.97
C ILE A 198 -2.25 -9.53 -19.36
N GLU A 199 -2.86 -9.34 -18.20
CA GLU A 199 -2.83 -8.06 -17.47
C GLU A 199 -1.41 -7.70 -17.04
N LYS A 200 -0.63 -8.68 -16.59
CA LYS A 200 0.79 -8.49 -16.27
C LYS A 200 1.57 -7.99 -17.49
N ASP A 201 1.39 -8.64 -18.64
CA ASP A 201 2.10 -8.30 -19.87
C ASP A 201 1.74 -6.88 -20.35
N ASP A 202 0.47 -6.50 -20.26
CA ASP A 202 0.02 -5.11 -20.54
C ASP A 202 0.67 -4.11 -19.59
N ILE A 203 0.66 -4.38 -18.28
CA ILE A 203 1.33 -3.54 -17.28
C ILE A 203 2.81 -3.41 -17.58
N LEU A 204 3.50 -4.51 -17.91
CA LEU A 204 4.92 -4.50 -18.24
C LEU A 204 5.22 -3.72 -19.53
N ALA A 205 4.39 -3.86 -20.56
CA ALA A 205 4.53 -3.10 -21.80
C ALA A 205 4.43 -1.61 -21.55
N ARG A 206 3.42 -1.19 -20.79
CA ARG A 206 3.22 0.23 -20.41
C ARG A 206 4.34 0.76 -19.50
N LEU A 207 4.86 -0.05 -18.57
CA LEU A 207 5.97 0.33 -17.71
C LEU A 207 7.28 0.55 -18.47
N LYS A 208 7.53 -0.21 -19.53
CA LYS A 208 8.71 0.01 -20.40
C LYS A 208 8.68 1.37 -21.09
N GLU A 209 7.50 1.89 -21.41
CA GLU A 209 7.33 3.23 -22.01
C GLU A 209 7.31 4.34 -20.98
N GLN A 210 6.57 4.17 -19.88
CA GLN A 210 6.25 5.24 -18.93
C GLN A 210 7.05 5.20 -17.63
N LYS A 211 7.79 4.10 -17.37
CA LYS A 211 8.52 3.76 -16.13
C LYS A 211 7.67 3.68 -14.86
N SER A 212 6.50 4.29 -14.81
CA SER A 212 5.60 4.29 -13.67
C SER A 212 4.14 4.28 -14.13
N ILE A 213 3.31 3.44 -13.51
CA ILE A 213 1.86 3.40 -13.72
C ILE A 213 1.19 3.57 -12.37
N LYS A 214 0.21 4.48 -12.28
CA LYS A 214 -0.47 4.82 -11.04
C LYS A 214 -1.98 4.58 -11.16
N ASN A 215 -2.63 4.38 -10.00
CA ASN A 215 -4.09 4.33 -9.86
C ASN A 215 -4.76 3.17 -10.59
N ILE A 216 -4.11 2.01 -10.67
CA ILE A 216 -4.79 0.80 -11.15
C ILE A 216 -5.65 0.27 -10.00
N VAL A 217 -6.97 0.32 -10.20
CA VAL A 217 -7.95 -0.20 -9.23
C VAL A 217 -8.30 -1.63 -9.58
N MET A 218 -8.13 -2.53 -8.62
CA MET A 218 -8.55 -3.93 -8.76
C MET A 218 -9.03 -4.52 -7.44
N GLU A 219 -9.85 -5.55 -7.56
CA GLU A 219 -10.31 -6.35 -6.44
C GLU A 219 -9.41 -7.58 -6.30
N HIS A 220 -8.77 -7.73 -5.14
CA HIS A 220 -7.92 -8.86 -4.82
C HIS A 220 -8.64 -9.87 -3.92
N PRO A 221 -8.64 -11.17 -4.26
CA PRO A 221 -9.00 -12.21 -3.32
C PRO A 221 -7.84 -12.41 -2.33
N ILE A 222 -8.02 -11.96 -1.08
CA ILE A 222 -7.03 -12.12 -0.02
C ILE A 222 -7.10 -13.53 0.58
N THR A 223 -8.34 -14.03 0.79
CA THR A 223 -8.63 -15.42 1.17
C THR A 223 -9.80 -15.93 0.34
N HIS A 224 -10.21 -17.20 0.53
CA HIS A 224 -11.42 -17.74 -0.11
C HIS A 224 -12.70 -16.95 0.21
N THR A 225 -12.73 -16.23 1.33
CA THR A 225 -13.91 -15.47 1.81
C THR A 225 -13.70 -13.96 1.86
N LEU A 226 -12.46 -13.49 1.85
CA LEU A 226 -12.12 -12.07 1.99
C LEU A 226 -11.60 -11.51 0.68
N ARG A 227 -12.30 -10.51 0.15
CA ARG A 227 -11.88 -9.70 -0.98
C ARG A 227 -11.63 -8.27 -0.52
N LYS A 228 -10.63 -7.62 -1.10
CA LYS A 228 -10.30 -6.22 -0.84
C LYS A 228 -10.15 -5.46 -2.13
N TRP A 229 -10.61 -4.22 -2.11
CA TRP A 229 -10.34 -3.27 -3.18
C TRP A 229 -9.01 -2.58 -2.96
N SER A 230 -8.14 -2.66 -3.94
CA SER A 230 -6.78 -2.13 -3.91
C SER A 230 -6.56 -1.13 -5.03
N MET A 231 -5.88 -0.05 -4.71
CA MET A 231 -5.31 0.85 -5.71
C MET A 231 -3.81 0.60 -5.77
N LEU A 232 -3.33 0.14 -6.93
CA LEU A 232 -1.95 -0.26 -7.16
C LEU A 232 -1.15 0.81 -7.90
N HIS A 233 0.12 0.93 -7.52
CA HIS A 233 1.14 1.69 -8.21
C HIS A 233 2.28 0.77 -8.58
N PHE A 234 2.71 0.82 -9.83
CA PHE A 234 3.82 0.03 -10.35
C PHE A 234 4.92 0.97 -10.83
N GLU A 235 6.16 0.68 -10.47
CA GLU A 235 7.32 1.45 -10.87
C GLU A 235 8.50 0.53 -11.16
N LEU A 236 9.24 0.79 -12.28
CA LEU A 236 10.49 0.09 -12.56
C LEU A 236 11.62 0.78 -11.79
N VAL A 237 12.36 0.00 -11.03
CA VAL A 237 13.50 0.44 -10.22
C VAL A 237 14.68 -0.49 -10.42
N ASP A 238 15.90 0.05 -10.38
CA ASP A 238 17.10 -0.76 -10.41
C ASP A 238 17.45 -1.20 -9.00
N TYR A 239 17.56 -2.51 -8.77
CA TYR A 239 17.90 -3.12 -7.50
C TYR A 239 18.88 -4.28 -7.70
N LEU A 240 20.08 -4.21 -7.08
CA LEU A 240 21.17 -5.21 -7.18
C LEU A 240 21.52 -5.57 -8.62
N ASP A 241 21.67 -4.54 -9.49
CA ASP A 241 22.00 -4.66 -10.91
C ASP A 241 20.90 -5.27 -11.81
N ASP A 242 19.73 -5.62 -11.25
CA ASP A 242 18.56 -6.08 -11.98
C ASP A 242 17.50 -4.98 -12.06
N THR A 243 16.77 -4.88 -13.19
CA THR A 243 15.56 -4.06 -13.29
C THR A 243 14.41 -4.80 -12.65
N CYS A 244 13.88 -4.25 -11.56
CA CYS A 244 12.81 -4.82 -10.74
C CYS A 244 11.54 -3.97 -10.82
N MET A 245 10.40 -4.55 -10.43
CA MET A 245 9.13 -3.85 -10.34
C MET A 245 8.75 -3.65 -8.87
N LEU A 246 8.70 -2.39 -8.45
CA LEU A 246 8.17 -2.00 -7.15
C LEU A 246 6.66 -1.81 -7.26
N ILE A 247 5.92 -2.46 -6.38
CA ILE A 247 4.47 -2.42 -6.32
C ILE A 247 4.06 -1.86 -4.97
N GLY A 248 3.40 -0.71 -5.01
CA GLY A 248 2.76 -0.10 -3.85
C GLY A 248 1.25 -0.33 -3.90
N THR A 249 0.67 -0.69 -2.77
CA THR A 249 -0.77 -0.96 -2.63
C THR A 249 -1.40 -0.02 -1.63
N THR A 250 -2.58 0.50 -1.95
CA THR A 250 -3.42 1.26 -1.03
C THR A 250 -4.75 0.53 -0.88
N ASP A 251 -5.16 0.22 0.34
CA ASP A 251 -6.49 -0.34 0.63
C ASP A 251 -7.55 0.74 0.43
N ILE A 252 -8.47 0.52 -0.51
CA ILE A 252 -9.59 1.42 -0.80
C ILE A 252 -10.94 0.75 -0.56
N THR A 253 -10.95 -0.37 0.19
CA THR A 253 -12.16 -1.16 0.44
C THR A 253 -13.26 -0.34 1.11
N ASP A 254 -12.91 0.43 2.13
CA ASP A 254 -13.89 1.26 2.85
C ASP A 254 -14.38 2.44 1.99
N ILE A 255 -13.51 2.99 1.14
CA ILE A 255 -13.88 4.03 0.18
C ILE A 255 -14.91 3.48 -0.80
N LYS A 256 -14.67 2.27 -1.36
CA LYS A 256 -15.59 1.62 -2.29
C LYS A 256 -16.94 1.28 -1.64
N LYS A 257 -16.95 0.76 -0.44
CA LYS A 257 -18.19 0.52 0.32
C LYS A 257 -18.99 1.80 0.54
N THR A 258 -18.28 2.88 0.94
CA THR A 258 -18.92 4.19 1.15
C THR A 258 -19.48 4.74 -0.16
N GLU A 259 -18.77 4.59 -1.28
CA GLU A 259 -19.23 4.98 -2.61
C GLU A 259 -20.51 4.22 -2.99
N GLU A 260 -20.53 2.89 -2.83
CA GLU A 260 -21.69 2.05 -3.08
C GLU A 260 -22.89 2.41 -2.17
N GLU A 261 -22.62 2.71 -0.89
CA GLU A 261 -23.66 3.17 0.04
C GLU A 261 -24.22 4.54 -0.37
N LEU A 262 -23.36 5.49 -0.75
CA LEU A 262 -23.79 6.79 -1.25
C LEU A 262 -24.61 6.67 -2.53
N GLU A 263 -24.18 5.85 -3.48
CA GLU A 263 -24.97 5.56 -4.69
C GLU A 263 -26.30 4.94 -4.36
N ARG A 264 -26.33 4.01 -3.41
CA ARG A 264 -27.59 3.41 -2.97
C ARG A 264 -28.52 4.44 -2.32
N HIS A 265 -28.03 5.29 -1.42
CA HIS A 265 -28.80 6.36 -0.80
C HIS A 265 -29.23 7.44 -1.80
N ALA A 266 -28.41 7.72 -2.80
CA ALA A 266 -28.75 8.67 -3.87
C ALA A 266 -29.85 8.15 -4.81
N SER A 267 -30.00 6.82 -4.92
CA SER A 267 -30.87 6.19 -5.92
C SER A 267 -32.08 5.47 -5.35
N TYR A 268 -32.03 5.04 -4.08
CA TYR A 268 -33.08 4.23 -3.44
C TYR A 268 -33.64 4.89 -2.19
N ASP A 269 -34.92 4.56 -1.87
CA ASP A 269 -35.59 4.97 -0.63
C ASP A 269 -35.21 4.04 0.53
N ILE A 270 -34.74 4.61 1.63
CA ILE A 270 -34.19 3.86 2.78
C ILE A 270 -35.29 2.98 3.45
N LEU A 271 -36.54 3.48 3.50
CA LEU A 271 -37.64 2.79 4.18
C LEU A 271 -38.09 1.57 3.42
N THR A 272 -38.21 1.69 2.09
CA THR A 272 -38.89 0.70 1.22
C THR A 272 -37.94 -0.09 0.34
N GLY A 273 -36.71 0.38 0.13
CA GLY A 273 -35.71 -0.27 -0.74
C GLY A 273 -35.99 -0.13 -2.24
N VAL A 274 -37.08 0.49 -2.67
CA VAL A 274 -37.36 0.80 -4.07
C VAL A 274 -36.64 2.10 -4.49
N ARG A 275 -36.63 2.44 -5.76
CA ARG A 275 -36.02 3.71 -6.20
C ARG A 275 -36.68 4.89 -5.48
N ASN A 276 -35.86 5.89 -5.18
CA ASN A 276 -36.34 7.13 -4.60
C ASN A 276 -36.89 8.07 -5.69
N ARG A 277 -37.53 9.15 -5.28
CA ARG A 277 -38.12 10.16 -6.17
C ARG A 277 -37.15 10.67 -7.23
N ARG A 278 -35.90 11.00 -6.82
CA ARG A 278 -34.88 11.55 -7.72
C ARG A 278 -34.56 10.58 -8.85
N SER A 279 -34.20 9.36 -8.50
CA SER A 279 -33.82 8.32 -9.44
C SER A 279 -34.99 7.91 -10.35
N GLY A 280 -36.23 7.81 -9.79
CA GLY A 280 -37.43 7.50 -10.55
C GLY A 280 -37.78 8.59 -11.58
N ILE A 281 -37.75 9.85 -11.19
CA ILE A 281 -38.01 10.98 -12.09
C ILE A 281 -36.94 11.11 -13.18
N GLU A 282 -35.70 10.88 -12.85
CA GLU A 282 -34.61 10.89 -13.84
C GLU A 282 -34.81 9.81 -14.89
N LEU A 283 -35.19 8.60 -14.46
CA LEU A 283 -35.51 7.51 -15.37
C LEU A 283 -36.71 7.83 -16.24
N LEU A 284 -37.80 8.39 -15.66
CA LEU A 284 -38.98 8.82 -16.42
C LEU A 284 -38.60 9.88 -17.47
N ARG A 285 -37.75 10.86 -17.13
CA ARG A 285 -37.26 11.84 -18.10
C ARG A 285 -36.53 11.21 -19.27
N LYS A 286 -35.68 10.21 -19.03
CA LYS A 286 -34.96 9.49 -20.10
C LYS A 286 -35.93 8.83 -21.09
N HIS A 287 -37.02 8.24 -20.61
CA HIS A 287 -38.03 7.58 -21.46
C HIS A 287 -38.92 8.58 -22.22
N VAL A 288 -39.20 9.77 -21.65
CA VAL A 288 -40.00 10.79 -22.30
C VAL A 288 -39.23 11.57 -23.35
N SER A 289 -37.98 11.96 -23.05
CA SER A 289 -37.18 12.85 -23.91
C SER A 289 -36.44 12.14 -25.04
N GLY A 290 -36.33 10.79 -24.98
CA GLY A 290 -35.39 10.07 -25.83
C GLY A 290 -33.96 10.55 -25.57
N ASP A 291 -32.99 9.67 -25.51
CA ASP A 291 -31.61 10.07 -25.23
C ASP A 291 -30.99 10.78 -26.45
N LYS A 292 -30.85 12.11 -26.37
CA LYS A 292 -30.15 12.92 -27.39
C LYS A 292 -28.62 12.71 -27.38
N SER A 293 -28.09 11.91 -26.44
CA SER A 293 -26.65 11.70 -26.25
C SER A 293 -26.04 10.55 -27.07
N GLY A 294 -26.76 9.96 -28.01
CA GLY A 294 -26.20 9.02 -28.98
C GLY A 294 -26.19 7.55 -28.54
N SER A 295 -26.82 7.20 -27.41
CA SER A 295 -26.93 5.79 -26.96
C SER A 295 -28.11 5.03 -27.57
N GLY A 296 -28.87 5.64 -28.53
CA GLY A 296 -29.87 4.94 -29.33
C GLY A 296 -31.16 4.54 -28.60
N HIS A 297 -31.45 5.10 -27.44
CA HIS A 297 -32.71 4.87 -26.74
C HIS A 297 -33.79 5.80 -27.35
N GLU A 298 -34.62 5.22 -28.19
CA GLU A 298 -35.88 5.85 -28.63
C GLU A 298 -36.84 5.95 -27.44
N SER A 299 -37.72 6.97 -27.45
CA SER A 299 -38.79 7.08 -26.45
C SER A 299 -39.68 5.81 -26.50
N GLU A 300 -39.86 5.15 -25.35
CA GLU A 300 -40.68 3.94 -25.26
C GLU A 300 -42.05 4.26 -24.72
N GLU A 301 -43.07 3.53 -25.23
CA GLU A 301 -44.42 3.54 -24.72
C GLU A 301 -44.47 2.95 -23.30
N PHE A 302 -45.11 3.62 -22.37
CA PHE A 302 -45.29 3.14 -21.01
C PHE A 302 -46.64 3.60 -20.41
N ILE A 303 -47.07 2.89 -19.37
CA ILE A 303 -48.22 3.32 -18.55
C ILE A 303 -47.63 3.71 -17.18
N LEU A 304 -47.98 4.92 -16.74
CA LEU A 304 -47.63 5.41 -15.41
C LEU A 304 -48.86 5.23 -14.49
N SER A 305 -48.67 4.56 -13.36
CA SER A 305 -49.62 4.52 -12.25
C SER A 305 -49.10 5.41 -11.12
N PHE A 306 -49.81 6.46 -10.80
CA PHE A 306 -49.57 7.29 -9.62
C PHE A 306 -50.43 6.73 -8.46
N ILE A 307 -49.80 6.40 -7.34
CA ILE A 307 -50.41 5.65 -6.24
C ILE A 307 -50.27 6.43 -4.96
N ASP A 308 -51.30 6.47 -4.13
CA ASP A 308 -51.32 7.05 -2.80
C ASP A 308 -51.87 6.06 -1.79
N ILE A 309 -51.13 5.78 -0.70
CA ILE A 309 -51.56 4.89 0.39
C ILE A 309 -52.62 5.62 1.22
N ASN A 310 -53.78 4.99 1.38
CA ASN A 310 -54.90 5.59 2.11
C ASN A 310 -54.65 5.55 3.64
N ASP A 311 -55.14 6.57 4.32
CA ASP A 311 -55.24 6.64 5.78
C ASP A 311 -53.90 6.58 6.55
N LEU A 312 -52.75 6.73 5.90
CA LEU A 312 -51.43 6.73 6.57
C LEU A 312 -51.36 7.73 7.74
N LYS A 313 -51.93 8.94 7.57
CA LYS A 313 -51.99 9.91 8.64
C LYS A 313 -52.78 9.43 9.86
N LYS A 314 -53.92 8.74 9.65
CA LYS A 314 -54.70 8.17 10.76
C LYS A 314 -53.91 7.07 11.51
N VAL A 315 -53.15 6.26 10.79
CA VAL A 315 -52.28 5.24 11.38
C VAL A 315 -51.17 5.88 12.20
N ASN A 316 -50.51 6.88 11.65
CA ASN A 316 -49.46 7.63 12.37
C ASN A 316 -50.02 8.30 13.64
N ASP A 317 -51.14 9.00 13.52
CA ASP A 317 -51.72 9.77 14.65
C ASP A 317 -52.29 8.83 15.73
N GLY A 318 -52.85 7.67 15.34
CA GLY A 318 -53.45 6.72 16.28
C GLY A 318 -52.53 5.64 16.82
N LEU A 319 -51.60 5.15 16.02
CA LEU A 319 -50.77 3.98 16.33
C LEU A 319 -49.25 4.27 16.34
N GLY A 320 -48.86 5.48 15.95
CA GLY A 320 -47.45 5.92 15.93
C GLY A 320 -46.75 5.66 14.59
N HIS A 321 -45.63 6.40 14.37
CA HIS A 321 -44.89 6.40 13.11
C HIS A 321 -44.31 5.02 12.75
N ALA A 322 -43.92 4.20 13.73
CA ALA A 322 -43.38 2.86 13.47
C ALA A 322 -44.39 1.94 12.74
N LEU A 323 -45.68 2.06 13.07
CA LEU A 323 -46.75 1.32 12.40
C LEU A 323 -47.16 1.96 11.07
N GLY A 324 -47.02 3.28 10.92
CA GLY A 324 -47.12 3.93 9.62
C GLY A 324 -46.02 3.51 8.66
N ASP A 325 -44.77 3.37 9.13
CA ASP A 325 -43.68 2.81 8.34
C ASP A 325 -43.90 1.36 7.94
N ASP A 326 -44.52 0.55 8.84
CA ASP A 326 -44.90 -0.83 8.54
C ASP A 326 -46.02 -0.88 7.48
N LEU A 327 -46.99 0.04 7.52
CA LEU A 327 -48.02 0.18 6.47
C LEU A 327 -47.37 0.50 5.11
N ILE A 328 -46.45 1.45 5.05
CA ILE A 328 -45.73 1.83 3.83
C ILE A 328 -44.94 0.63 3.27
N ARG A 329 -44.17 -0.07 4.11
CA ARG A 329 -43.39 -1.26 3.71
C ARG A 329 -44.33 -2.36 3.17
N THR A 330 -45.44 -2.64 3.87
CA THR A 330 -46.39 -3.67 3.46
C THR A 330 -47.04 -3.37 2.11
N CYS A 331 -47.46 -2.12 1.87
CA CYS A 331 -47.95 -1.69 0.56
C CYS A 331 -46.90 -1.85 -0.53
N CYS A 332 -45.68 -1.39 -0.26
CA CYS A 332 -44.56 -1.47 -1.20
C CYS A 332 -44.21 -2.92 -1.56
N GLU A 333 -44.22 -3.85 -0.60
CA GLU A 333 -44.02 -5.27 -0.85
C GLU A 333 -45.11 -5.86 -1.76
N VAL A 334 -46.36 -5.48 -1.55
CA VAL A 334 -47.45 -5.89 -2.42
C VAL A 334 -47.29 -5.35 -3.83
N PHE A 335 -46.96 -4.06 -4.00
CA PHE A 335 -46.67 -3.50 -5.31
C PHE A 335 -45.54 -4.27 -6.01
N ASN A 336 -44.43 -4.49 -5.31
CA ASN A 336 -43.21 -5.13 -5.87
C ASN A 336 -43.47 -6.60 -6.29
N ARG A 337 -44.45 -7.31 -5.67
CA ARG A 337 -44.79 -8.68 -6.04
C ARG A 337 -45.63 -8.79 -7.32
N HIS A 338 -46.29 -7.71 -7.74
CA HIS A 338 -47.20 -7.69 -8.89
C HIS A 338 -46.60 -7.04 -10.14
N ILE A 339 -45.39 -6.47 -10.03
CA ILE A 339 -44.63 -5.92 -11.16
C ILE A 339 -43.58 -6.93 -11.63
N ASP A 340 -43.21 -6.86 -12.89
CA ASP A 340 -42.12 -7.69 -13.45
C ASP A 340 -40.79 -6.97 -13.54
N LEU A 341 -39.75 -7.66 -14.04
CA LEU A 341 -38.37 -7.14 -14.11
C LEU A 341 -38.21 -5.92 -15.04
N HIS A 342 -39.14 -5.68 -15.95
CA HIS A 342 -39.10 -4.54 -16.87
C HIS A 342 -39.81 -3.31 -16.29
N ASP A 343 -40.67 -3.50 -15.29
CA ASP A 343 -41.41 -2.43 -14.66
C ASP A 343 -40.51 -1.69 -13.63
N VAL A 344 -40.84 -0.45 -13.35
CA VAL A 344 -40.10 0.35 -12.37
C VAL A 344 -41.04 0.87 -11.30
N LEU A 345 -40.78 0.50 -10.05
CA LEU A 345 -41.41 1.07 -8.88
C LEU A 345 -40.50 2.07 -8.19
N PHE A 346 -41.04 3.23 -7.85
CA PHE A 346 -40.33 4.22 -7.03
C PHE A 346 -41.29 4.95 -6.07
N ARG A 347 -40.68 5.40 -4.94
CA ARG A 347 -41.40 6.19 -3.95
C ARG A 347 -41.27 7.66 -4.31
N HIS A 348 -42.38 8.34 -4.57
CA HIS A 348 -42.43 9.74 -4.95
C HIS A 348 -42.41 10.69 -3.75
N GLY A 349 -43.03 10.31 -2.65
CA GLY A 349 -43.08 11.09 -1.41
C GLY A 349 -43.73 10.25 -0.29
N GLY A 350 -43.87 10.74 0.90
CA GLY A 350 -44.46 10.10 2.07
C GLY A 350 -45.24 8.80 1.83
N ASP A 351 -46.47 8.91 1.37
CA ASP A 351 -47.44 7.84 1.02
C ASP A 351 -47.60 7.64 -0.50
N GLU A 352 -46.84 8.37 -1.32
CA GLU A 352 -46.98 8.37 -2.78
C GLU A 352 -45.95 7.45 -3.44
N PHE A 353 -46.44 6.60 -4.35
CA PHE A 353 -45.62 5.69 -5.16
C PHE A 353 -45.98 5.85 -6.65
N ILE A 354 -44.99 5.51 -7.49
CA ILE A 354 -45.22 5.48 -8.94
C ILE A 354 -44.72 4.16 -9.49
N ILE A 355 -45.53 3.54 -10.34
CA ILE A 355 -45.12 2.39 -11.15
C ILE A 355 -45.10 2.80 -12.60
N LEU A 356 -44.00 2.48 -13.30
CA LEU A 356 -43.93 2.57 -14.76
C LEU A 356 -44.02 1.15 -15.32
N PHE A 357 -45.07 0.89 -16.08
CA PHE A 357 -45.30 -0.36 -16.77
C PHE A 357 -44.81 -0.22 -18.22
N PHE A 358 -43.81 -1.01 -18.57
CA PHE A 358 -43.25 -1.06 -19.92
C PHE A 358 -43.80 -2.25 -20.69
N LYS A 359 -43.99 -2.09 -22.03
CA LYS A 359 -44.47 -3.17 -22.91
C LYS A 359 -45.81 -3.81 -22.48
N LYS A 360 -46.65 -3.02 -21.81
CA LYS A 360 -47.97 -3.43 -21.34
C LYS A 360 -49.06 -2.53 -21.93
N LYS A 361 -50.26 -3.10 -22.08
CA LYS A 361 -51.46 -2.34 -22.45
C LYS A 361 -52.15 -1.81 -21.20
N LEU A 362 -53.05 -0.83 -21.38
CA LEU A 362 -53.76 -0.21 -20.28
C LEU A 362 -54.59 -1.27 -19.49
N GLU A 363 -55.19 -2.23 -20.20
CA GLU A 363 -55.97 -3.31 -19.60
C GLU A 363 -55.07 -4.26 -18.73
N ASP A 364 -53.78 -4.38 -19.07
CA ASP A 364 -52.85 -5.15 -18.29
C ASP A 364 -52.48 -4.43 -16.97
N ALA A 365 -52.31 -3.10 -17.02
CA ALA A 365 -52.04 -2.27 -15.84
C ALA A 365 -53.27 -2.27 -14.89
N GLU A 366 -54.51 -2.21 -15.44
CA GLU A 366 -55.75 -2.33 -14.66
C GLU A 366 -55.87 -3.68 -14.00
N ARG A 367 -55.60 -4.79 -14.70
CA ARG A 367 -55.58 -6.15 -14.11
C ARG A 367 -54.55 -6.29 -12.99
N ILE A 368 -53.34 -5.76 -13.17
CA ILE A 368 -52.33 -5.78 -12.12
C ILE A 368 -52.85 -5.01 -10.90
N TRP A 369 -53.49 -3.89 -11.09
CA TRP A 369 -54.07 -3.13 -10.00
C TRP A 369 -55.20 -3.90 -9.28
N ASP A 370 -56.05 -4.60 -9.99
CA ASP A 370 -57.11 -5.46 -9.41
C ASP A 370 -56.47 -6.60 -8.58
N ASP A 371 -55.36 -7.15 -9.04
CA ASP A 371 -54.61 -8.16 -8.27
C ASP A 371 -53.98 -7.58 -7.00
N ILE A 372 -53.47 -6.37 -7.05
CA ILE A 372 -52.98 -5.61 -5.88
C ILE A 372 -54.12 -5.40 -4.87
N GLN A 373 -55.27 -4.95 -5.33
CA GLN A 373 -56.43 -4.73 -4.47
C GLN A 373 -56.90 -6.05 -3.80
N ARG A 374 -57.01 -7.15 -4.54
CA ARG A 374 -57.33 -8.48 -3.99
C ARG A 374 -56.32 -8.92 -2.94
N ASN A 375 -55.03 -8.60 -3.13
CA ASN A 375 -54.01 -8.92 -2.14
C ASN A 375 -54.15 -8.07 -0.87
N PHE A 376 -54.46 -6.77 -0.98
CA PHE A 376 -54.80 -5.93 0.17
C PHE A 376 -56.02 -6.48 0.95
N GLU A 377 -57.08 -6.88 0.26
CA GLU A 377 -58.28 -7.50 0.88
C GLU A 377 -57.94 -8.79 1.60
N ALA A 378 -57.08 -9.64 1.01
CA ALA A 378 -56.61 -10.87 1.64
C ALA A 378 -55.84 -10.59 2.93
N ILE A 379 -54.90 -9.64 2.90
CA ILE A 379 -54.10 -9.24 4.10
C ILE A 379 -55.05 -8.66 5.19
N ASN A 380 -55.99 -7.80 4.80
CA ASN A 380 -56.96 -7.21 5.72
C ASN A 380 -57.89 -8.25 6.35
N SER A 381 -58.33 -9.29 5.59
CA SER A 381 -59.17 -10.36 6.09
C SER A 381 -58.50 -11.23 7.15
N LEU A 382 -57.17 -11.40 7.05
CA LEU A 382 -56.35 -12.14 8.03
C LEU A 382 -56.23 -11.42 9.38
N LYS A 383 -56.51 -10.11 9.45
CA LYS A 383 -56.42 -9.26 10.66
C LYS A 383 -55.04 -9.35 11.37
N GLN A 384 -54.00 -9.60 10.61
CA GLN A 384 -52.64 -9.71 11.15
C GLN A 384 -51.97 -8.35 11.40
N LYS A 385 -52.49 -7.29 10.79
CA LYS A 385 -52.04 -5.92 11.01
C LYS A 385 -53.08 -5.14 11.82
N PRO A 386 -52.64 -4.22 12.68
CA PRO A 386 -53.54 -3.39 13.52
C PRO A 386 -54.21 -2.25 12.73
N PHE A 387 -53.94 -2.16 11.44
CA PHE A 387 -54.47 -1.15 10.53
C PHE A 387 -54.96 -1.79 9.22
N PRO A 388 -55.93 -1.20 8.54
CA PRO A 388 -56.35 -1.62 7.21
C PRO A 388 -55.35 -1.15 6.17
N ILE A 389 -55.10 -1.96 5.14
CA ILE A 389 -54.22 -1.65 4.01
C ILE A 389 -55.11 -1.33 2.81
N SER A 390 -54.93 -0.16 2.22
CA SER A 390 -55.55 0.23 0.97
C SER A 390 -54.74 1.35 0.29
N ALA A 391 -54.85 1.47 -1.02
CA ALA A 391 -54.30 2.54 -1.79
C ALA A 391 -55.23 2.97 -2.92
N SER A 392 -55.08 4.20 -3.38
CA SER A 392 -55.76 4.76 -4.53
C SER A 392 -54.78 4.96 -5.66
N HIS A 393 -55.19 4.80 -6.92
CA HIS A 393 -54.28 4.97 -8.06
C HIS A 393 -54.96 5.76 -9.19
N GLY A 394 -54.11 6.33 -10.06
CA GLY A 394 -54.50 6.95 -11.32
C GLY A 394 -53.51 6.59 -12.42
N LEU A 395 -54.04 6.28 -13.59
CA LEU A 395 -53.25 5.84 -14.73
C LEU A 395 -53.07 6.95 -15.76
N TYR A 396 -51.87 7.00 -16.38
CA TYR A 396 -51.57 7.80 -17.56
C TYR A 396 -50.86 6.93 -18.59
N HIS A 397 -51.37 6.93 -19.84
CA HIS A 397 -50.76 6.21 -20.94
C HIS A 397 -49.94 7.17 -21.79
N TYR A 398 -48.61 7.01 -21.76
CA TYR A 398 -47.67 7.76 -22.58
C TYR A 398 -47.36 7.01 -23.87
N LYS A 399 -47.43 7.73 -25.00
CA LYS A 399 -47.05 7.22 -26.32
C LYS A 399 -45.89 8.01 -26.89
N PRO A 400 -44.93 7.35 -27.57
CA PRO A 400 -43.87 8.05 -28.28
C PRO A 400 -44.42 9.08 -29.25
N GLY A 401 -43.89 10.31 -29.17
CA GLY A 401 -44.39 11.45 -29.98
C GLY A 401 -45.41 12.35 -29.30
N ASP A 402 -45.87 11.98 -28.09
CA ASP A 402 -46.70 12.91 -27.29
C ASP A 402 -45.90 14.14 -26.90
N VAL A 403 -46.43 15.31 -27.22
CA VAL A 403 -45.81 16.59 -26.84
C VAL A 403 -46.20 16.90 -25.40
N THR A 404 -45.49 16.29 -24.46
CA THR A 404 -45.78 16.44 -23.03
C THR A 404 -44.49 16.49 -22.21
N THR A 405 -44.55 16.95 -20.97
CA THR A 405 -43.45 16.97 -20.03
C THR A 405 -43.67 15.97 -18.90
N VAL A 406 -42.64 15.56 -18.21
CA VAL A 406 -42.73 14.67 -17.05
C VAL A 406 -43.67 15.24 -15.98
N GLU A 407 -43.56 16.56 -15.75
CA GLU A 407 -44.42 17.27 -14.78
C GLU A 407 -45.90 17.17 -15.15
N LYS A 408 -46.22 17.27 -16.47
CA LYS A 408 -47.58 17.20 -16.95
C LYS A 408 -48.15 15.77 -16.87
N ILE A 409 -47.34 14.79 -17.17
CA ILE A 409 -47.68 13.36 -17.01
C ILE A 409 -48.08 13.08 -15.57
N LEU A 410 -47.22 13.48 -14.62
CA LEU A 410 -47.46 13.33 -13.19
C LEU A 410 -48.74 14.04 -12.74
N GLU A 411 -48.96 15.29 -13.18
CA GLU A 411 -50.16 16.08 -12.84
C GLU A 411 -51.42 15.38 -13.29
N ILE A 412 -51.44 14.81 -14.49
CA ILE A 412 -52.61 14.11 -15.00
C ILE A 412 -52.88 12.83 -14.22
N ALA A 413 -51.89 12.01 -13.99
CA ALA A 413 -52.01 10.75 -13.23
C ALA A 413 -52.44 11.02 -11.78
N ASP A 414 -51.88 12.05 -11.12
CA ASP A 414 -52.26 12.48 -9.77
C ASP A 414 -53.75 12.90 -9.73
N LYS A 415 -54.22 13.69 -10.72
CA LYS A 415 -55.65 14.03 -10.79
C LYS A 415 -56.60 12.84 -10.93
N GLU A 416 -56.21 11.82 -11.69
CA GLU A 416 -56.98 10.58 -11.80
C GLU A 416 -56.99 9.80 -10.47
N MET A 417 -55.80 9.70 -9.82
CA MET A 417 -55.68 9.09 -8.49
C MET A 417 -56.56 9.80 -7.45
N TYR A 418 -56.56 11.14 -7.46
CA TYR A 418 -57.34 11.93 -6.51
C TYR A 418 -58.86 11.71 -6.67
N LYS A 419 -59.37 11.48 -7.90
CA LYS A 419 -60.80 11.11 -8.13
C LYS A 419 -61.13 9.79 -7.40
N VAL A 420 -60.27 8.77 -7.55
CA VAL A 420 -60.44 7.46 -6.90
C VAL A 420 -60.37 7.61 -5.37
N LYS A 421 -59.40 8.38 -4.87
CA LYS A 421 -59.23 8.66 -3.43
C LYS A 421 -60.46 9.38 -2.84
N SER A 422 -61.07 10.28 -3.59
CA SER A 422 -62.27 10.99 -3.17
C SER A 422 -63.50 10.05 -3.03
N LEU A 423 -63.66 9.12 -3.96
CA LEU A 423 -64.70 8.07 -3.88
C LEU A 423 -64.49 7.14 -2.68
N TYR A 424 -63.25 6.74 -2.43
CA TYR A 424 -62.90 5.93 -1.26
C TYR A 424 -63.28 6.65 0.06
N LYS A 425 -62.95 7.91 0.22
CA LYS A 425 -63.34 8.71 1.40
C LYS A 425 -64.85 8.80 1.58
N GLN A 426 -65.63 9.01 0.51
CA GLN A 426 -67.08 9.04 0.57
C GLN A 426 -67.66 7.71 1.00
N GLN A 427 -67.13 6.59 0.54
CA GLN A 427 -67.58 5.26 0.95
C GLN A 427 -67.28 4.97 2.43
N GLN A 428 -66.12 5.40 2.93
CA GLN A 428 -65.73 5.25 4.35
C GLN A 428 -66.66 6.08 5.27
N ASN A 429 -66.97 7.32 4.90
CA ASN A 429 -67.91 8.15 5.65
C ASN A 429 -69.31 7.53 5.74
N LYS A 430 -69.85 7.00 4.63
CA LYS A 430 -71.12 6.29 4.62
C LYS A 430 -71.14 5.03 5.50
N LYS A 431 -70.00 4.28 5.53
CA LYS A 431 -69.91 3.10 6.43
C LYS A 431 -69.83 3.51 7.89
N GLN A 432 -69.18 4.60 8.23
CA GLN A 432 -69.15 5.14 9.59
C GLN A 432 -70.54 5.64 10.03
N GLU A 433 -71.26 6.38 9.18
CA GLU A 433 -72.63 6.80 9.46
C GLU A 433 -73.60 5.62 9.67
N ALA A 434 -73.51 4.56 8.84
CA ALA A 434 -74.28 3.38 8.99
C ALA A 434 -74.01 2.57 10.27
N SER A 435 -72.71 2.62 10.76
CA SER A 435 -72.36 1.96 12.01
C SER A 435 -72.75 2.75 13.28
N PHE A 436 -73.09 4.04 13.16
CA PHE A 436 -73.63 4.86 14.24
C PHE A 436 -75.18 4.72 14.39
N ILE A 437 -75.82 4.20 13.36
CA ILE A 437 -77.30 4.05 13.31
C ILE A 437 -77.77 2.59 13.68
N SER A 438 -76.82 1.67 13.69
CA SER A 438 -77.05 0.27 14.12
C SER A 438 -76.54 0.07 15.57
#